data_7401fe96b883fac9ddf4fbe790a892cc
#
_entry.id   7401fe96b883fac9ddf4fbe790a892cc
#
_cell.length_a   1.000
_cell.length_b   1.000
_cell.length_c   1.000
_cell.angle_alpha   90.00
_cell.angle_beta   90.00
_cell.angle_gamma   90.00
#
_symmetry.space_group_name_H-M   'P 1'
#
loop_
_entity.id
_entity.type
_entity.pdbx_description
1 polymer ?
#
loop_
_entity_poly.entity_id
_entity_poly.type
_entity_poly.pdbx_seq_one_letter_code
_entity_poly.pdbx_strand_id
1 'polypeptide(L)'
;MAYALFLLLPGCPITALALAGYGLGRHRLRQADRQARLRSLAALAGAVAAAVYTVGLLALTLTILDAQDNGADSSPLRPCRVAGHPERAANVTGYRVEYVPLRFVCDTTDGDDYSADAVPGWITPVAAGFAVAGVGCACAAAVEGERRARRGAAAA
;
A
#
# COMPACT_ATOMS: atom_id res chain seq x y z
N MET A 1 7.45 12.07 -11.05
CA MET A 1 6.77 10.79 -10.77
C MET A 1 7.75 9.71 -10.31
N ALA A 2 8.92 9.52 -10.91
CA ALA A 2 9.92 8.50 -10.52
C ALA A 2 10.40 8.60 -9.06
N TYR A 3 10.53 9.80 -8.52
CA TYR A 3 10.98 10.01 -7.12
C TYR A 3 10.06 9.40 -6.08
N ALA A 4 8.74 9.40 -6.30
CA ALA A 4 7.78 8.80 -5.35
C ALA A 4 7.98 7.29 -5.26
N LEU A 5 8.12 6.60 -6.38
CA LEU A 5 8.39 5.16 -6.42
C LEU A 5 9.73 4.82 -5.74
N PHE A 6 10.77 5.65 -6.01
CA PHE A 6 12.10 5.44 -5.44
C PHE A 6 12.12 5.56 -3.90
N LEU A 7 11.27 6.41 -3.32
CA LEU A 7 11.12 6.55 -1.87
C LEU A 7 10.17 5.50 -1.26
N LEU A 8 9.06 5.20 -1.95
CA LEU A 8 8.06 4.26 -1.44
C LEU A 8 8.55 2.81 -1.46
N LEU A 9 9.34 2.43 -2.47
CA LEU A 9 9.82 1.07 -2.63
C LEU A 9 10.66 0.58 -1.44
N PRO A 10 11.67 1.31 -0.93
CA PRO A 10 12.37 0.93 0.30
C PRO A 10 11.61 1.33 1.57
N GLY A 11 10.87 2.43 1.55
CA GLY A 11 10.19 2.98 2.73
C GLY A 11 9.10 2.07 3.28
N CYS A 12 8.26 1.51 2.41
CA CYS A 12 7.17 0.64 2.84
C CYS A 12 7.63 -0.65 3.53
N PRO A 13 8.57 -1.44 3.00
CA PRO A 13 9.05 -2.65 3.68
C PRO A 13 9.80 -2.33 4.98
N ILE A 14 10.58 -1.27 5.04
CA ILE A 14 11.23 -0.83 6.29
C ILE A 14 10.18 -0.50 7.35
N THR A 15 9.15 0.25 6.98
CA THR A 15 8.04 0.59 7.88
C THR A 15 7.29 -0.67 8.34
N ALA A 16 7.03 -1.61 7.43
CA ALA A 16 6.37 -2.88 7.75
C ALA A 16 7.17 -3.68 8.79
N LEU A 17 8.49 -3.81 8.59
CA LEU A 17 9.37 -4.53 9.52
C LEU A 17 9.47 -3.83 10.88
N ALA A 18 9.61 -2.52 10.91
CA ALA A 18 9.66 -1.74 12.15
C ALA A 18 8.37 -1.88 12.96
N LEU A 19 7.21 -1.76 12.32
CA LEU A 19 5.90 -1.92 12.96
C LEU A 19 5.67 -3.37 13.42
N ALA A 20 6.04 -4.36 12.63
CA ALA A 20 5.96 -5.77 13.02
C ALA A 20 6.82 -6.07 14.24
N GLY A 21 8.08 -5.61 14.25
CA GLY A 21 9.00 -5.78 15.38
C GLY A 21 8.47 -5.11 16.65
N TYR A 22 7.95 -3.88 16.55
CA TYR A 22 7.33 -3.17 17.66
C TYR A 22 6.08 -3.90 18.18
N GLY A 23 5.18 -4.34 17.28
CA GLY A 23 3.95 -5.04 17.63
C GLY A 23 4.20 -6.38 18.32
N LEU A 24 5.08 -7.20 17.76
CA LEU A 24 5.43 -8.52 18.30
C LEU A 24 6.23 -8.43 19.60
N GLY A 25 7.21 -7.55 19.69
CA GLY A 25 8.03 -7.38 20.89
C GLY A 25 7.19 -6.95 22.10
N ARG A 26 6.25 -6.03 21.89
CA ARG A 26 5.37 -5.54 22.96
C ARG A 26 4.29 -6.54 23.38
N HIS A 27 3.84 -7.38 22.45
CA HIS A 27 2.86 -8.43 22.73
C HIS A 27 3.37 -9.48 23.72
N ARG A 28 4.66 -9.82 23.64
CA ARG A 28 5.29 -10.80 24.56
C ARG A 28 5.45 -10.28 25.99
N LEU A 29 5.63 -8.95 26.17
CA LEU A 29 6.03 -8.37 27.45
C LEU A 29 4.86 -7.86 28.32
N ARG A 30 3.66 -7.64 27.78
CA ARG A 30 2.53 -7.03 28.51
C ARG A 30 1.16 -7.55 28.08
N GLN A 31 0.86 -8.80 28.40
CA GLN A 31 -0.46 -9.37 28.12
C GLN A 31 -1.62 -8.79 28.99
N ALA A 32 -1.33 -8.08 30.05
CA ALA A 32 -2.32 -7.65 31.05
C ALA A 32 -2.97 -6.28 30.77
N ASP A 33 -2.36 -5.39 29.96
CA ASP A 33 -2.83 -4.01 29.77
C ASP A 33 -3.56 -3.81 28.42
N ARG A 34 -4.84 -3.40 28.51
CA ARG A 34 -5.70 -3.12 27.36
C ARG A 34 -5.09 -2.09 26.39
N GLN A 35 -4.51 -1.00 26.93
CA GLN A 35 -3.85 0.04 26.13
C GLN A 35 -2.65 -0.53 25.34
N ALA A 36 -1.85 -1.39 25.99
CA ALA A 36 -0.70 -2.03 25.34
C ALA A 36 -1.13 -2.98 24.23
N ARG A 37 -2.23 -3.73 24.43
CA ARG A 37 -2.80 -4.59 23.37
C ARG A 37 -3.27 -3.79 22.17
N LEU A 38 -4.00 -2.69 22.39
CA LEU A 38 -4.48 -1.83 21.31
C LEU A 38 -3.32 -1.24 20.49
N ARG A 39 -2.25 -0.80 21.14
CA ARG A 39 -1.03 -0.31 20.46
C ARG A 39 -0.33 -1.40 19.65
N SER A 40 -0.25 -2.62 20.19
CA SER A 40 0.31 -3.77 19.49
C SER A 40 -0.52 -4.12 18.25
N LEU A 41 -1.86 -4.18 18.40
CA LEU A 41 -2.77 -4.44 17.27
C LEU A 41 -2.69 -3.34 16.20
N ALA A 42 -2.62 -2.08 16.61
CA ALA A 42 -2.42 -0.96 15.70
C ALA A 42 -1.13 -1.11 14.87
N ALA A 43 -0.03 -1.45 15.53
CA ALA A 43 1.25 -1.66 14.87
C ALA A 43 1.23 -2.86 13.91
N LEU A 44 0.63 -3.98 14.33
CA LEU A 44 0.51 -5.17 13.47
C LEU A 44 -0.39 -4.91 12.25
N ALA A 45 -1.51 -4.23 12.45
CA ALA A 45 -2.39 -3.84 11.33
C ALA A 45 -1.65 -2.91 10.35
N GLY A 46 -0.92 -1.91 10.86
CA GLY A 46 -0.07 -1.04 10.04
C GLY A 46 1.03 -1.81 9.30
N ALA A 47 1.65 -2.82 9.94
CA ALA A 47 2.65 -3.67 9.31
C ALA A 47 2.05 -4.48 8.14
N VAL A 48 0.85 -5.06 8.32
CA VAL A 48 0.15 -5.79 7.26
C VAL A 48 -0.21 -4.84 6.12
N ALA A 49 -0.76 -3.66 6.42
CA ALA A 49 -1.08 -2.65 5.40
C ALA A 49 0.15 -2.29 4.55
N ALA A 50 1.27 -1.99 5.21
CA ALA A 50 2.52 -1.64 4.53
C ALA A 50 3.10 -2.83 3.73
N ALA A 51 3.03 -4.06 4.24
CA ALA A 51 3.48 -5.26 3.53
C ALA A 51 2.65 -5.53 2.27
N VAL A 52 1.32 -5.47 2.37
CA VAL A 52 0.41 -5.66 1.23
C VAL A 52 0.65 -4.58 0.17
N TYR A 53 0.80 -3.32 0.59
CA TYR A 53 1.10 -2.23 -0.34
C TYR A 53 2.47 -2.39 -1.02
N THR A 54 3.47 -2.91 -0.30
CA THR A 54 4.80 -3.23 -0.86
C THR A 54 4.70 -4.26 -2.00
N VAL A 55 3.87 -5.31 -1.84
CA VAL A 55 3.63 -6.30 -2.91
C VAL A 55 3.06 -5.61 -4.16
N GLY A 56 2.11 -4.69 -3.98
CA GLY A 56 1.56 -3.90 -5.09
C GLY A 56 2.60 -3.02 -5.77
N LEU A 57 3.46 -2.35 -4.99
CA LEU A 57 4.56 -1.53 -5.53
C LEU A 57 5.57 -2.37 -6.32
N LEU A 58 5.88 -3.59 -5.86
CA LEU A 58 6.75 -4.51 -6.60
C LEU A 58 6.13 -4.92 -7.92
N ALA A 59 4.84 -5.32 -7.92
CA ALA A 59 4.13 -5.65 -9.15
C ALA A 59 4.13 -4.48 -10.14
N LEU A 60 3.85 -3.26 -9.63
CA LEU A 60 3.89 -2.03 -10.43
C LEU A 60 5.29 -1.76 -11.00
N THR A 61 6.32 -1.94 -10.20
CA THR A 61 7.73 -1.74 -10.63
C THR A 61 8.09 -2.70 -11.77
N LEU A 62 7.75 -3.98 -11.63
CA LEU A 62 7.98 -4.97 -12.69
C LEU A 62 7.24 -4.61 -13.98
N THR A 63 6.01 -4.11 -13.87
CA THR A 63 5.23 -3.64 -15.02
C THR A 63 5.88 -2.42 -15.69
N ILE A 64 6.43 -1.49 -14.92
CA ILE A 64 7.14 -0.34 -15.46
C ILE A 64 8.41 -0.78 -16.20
N LEU A 65 9.15 -1.72 -15.64
CA LEU A 65 10.35 -2.27 -16.30
C LEU A 65 9.99 -2.95 -17.61
N ASP A 66 8.91 -3.74 -17.63
CA ASP A 66 8.42 -4.37 -18.87
C ASP A 66 7.93 -3.36 -19.91
N ALA A 67 7.32 -2.24 -19.46
CA ALA A 67 6.91 -1.14 -20.34
C ALA A 67 8.10 -0.35 -20.91
N GLN A 68 9.22 -0.30 -20.19
CA GLN A 68 10.44 0.42 -20.59
C GLN A 68 11.42 -0.44 -21.38
N ASP A 69 11.14 -1.75 -21.51
CA ASP A 69 11.95 -2.64 -22.32
C ASP A 69 11.80 -2.27 -23.81
N ASN A 70 12.84 -1.65 -24.38
CA ASN A 70 12.90 -1.16 -25.76
C ASN A 70 13.28 -2.27 -26.76
N GLY A 71 12.94 -3.53 -26.49
CA GLY A 71 13.13 -4.65 -27.40
C GLY A 71 12.27 -4.55 -28.67
N ALA A 72 12.49 -5.46 -29.62
CA ALA A 72 11.76 -5.49 -30.91
C ALA A 72 10.23 -5.60 -30.77
N ASP A 73 9.75 -5.97 -29.59
CA ASP A 73 8.33 -6.24 -29.26
C ASP A 73 7.73 -5.15 -28.33
N SER A 74 8.35 -3.98 -28.24
CA SER A 74 7.95 -2.91 -27.31
C SER A 74 6.76 -2.05 -27.80
N SER A 75 6.38 -2.17 -29.05
CA SER A 75 5.22 -1.43 -29.61
C SER A 75 4.16 -2.41 -30.14
N PRO A 76 2.89 -2.31 -29.67
CA PRO A 76 2.42 -1.50 -28.55
C PRO A 76 2.97 -1.96 -27.19
N LEU A 77 2.95 -1.08 -26.16
CA LEU A 77 3.46 -1.36 -24.82
C LEU A 77 2.91 -2.69 -24.27
N ARG A 78 3.80 -3.61 -23.86
CA ARG A 78 3.42 -4.96 -23.42
C ARG A 78 2.34 -4.98 -22.34
N PRO A 79 2.44 -4.19 -21.24
CA PRO A 79 1.42 -4.18 -20.21
C PRO A 79 0.05 -3.68 -20.69
N CYS A 80 0.02 -2.94 -21.79
CA CYS A 80 -1.21 -2.38 -22.38
C CYS A 80 -1.86 -3.28 -23.44
N ARG A 81 -1.30 -4.46 -23.72
CA ARG A 81 -1.89 -5.41 -24.66
C ARG A 81 -3.08 -6.11 -24.00
N VAL A 82 -4.28 -5.81 -24.47
CA VAL A 82 -5.51 -6.44 -23.98
C VAL A 82 -5.86 -7.60 -24.87
N ALA A 83 -5.98 -8.80 -24.30
CA ALA A 83 -6.38 -9.99 -25.04
C ALA A 83 -7.77 -9.78 -25.67
N GLY A 84 -7.89 -10.01 -26.99
CA GLY A 84 -9.13 -9.83 -27.74
C GLY A 84 -9.43 -8.40 -28.23
N HIS A 85 -8.61 -7.40 -27.85
CA HIS A 85 -8.79 -6.00 -28.26
C HIS A 85 -7.48 -5.36 -28.74
N PRO A 86 -6.87 -5.85 -29.83
CA PRO A 86 -5.59 -5.33 -30.31
C PRO A 86 -5.68 -3.86 -30.78
N GLU A 87 -6.85 -3.40 -31.22
CA GLU A 87 -7.12 -2.00 -31.60
C GLU A 87 -6.93 -1.02 -30.46
N ARG A 88 -7.26 -1.39 -29.21
CA ARG A 88 -7.02 -0.54 -28.03
C ARG A 88 -5.53 -0.37 -27.76
N ALA A 89 -4.78 -1.46 -27.86
CA ALA A 89 -3.34 -1.42 -27.65
C ALA A 89 -2.62 -0.59 -28.71
N ALA A 90 -3.11 -0.61 -29.98
CA ALA A 90 -2.52 0.16 -31.08
C ALA A 90 -2.61 1.68 -30.87
N ASN A 91 -3.62 2.17 -30.14
CA ASN A 91 -3.87 3.60 -29.87
C ASN A 91 -3.15 4.11 -28.62
N VAL A 92 -2.39 3.26 -27.92
CA VAL A 92 -1.65 3.65 -26.71
C VAL A 92 -0.46 4.53 -27.07
N THR A 93 -0.43 5.74 -26.51
CA THR A 93 0.63 6.74 -26.70
C THR A 93 1.62 6.81 -25.55
N GLY A 94 1.20 6.32 -24.35
CA GLY A 94 2.01 6.38 -23.15
C GLY A 94 1.39 5.64 -21.98
N TYR A 95 1.98 5.84 -20.82
CA TYR A 95 1.42 5.32 -19.57
C TYR A 95 1.60 6.30 -18.43
N ARG A 96 0.71 6.22 -17.44
CA ARG A 96 0.85 6.90 -16.15
C ARG A 96 0.64 5.92 -15.00
N VAL A 97 1.18 6.28 -13.85
CA VAL A 97 1.10 5.50 -12.61
C VAL A 97 0.26 6.24 -11.60
N GLU A 98 -0.73 5.57 -11.06
CA GLU A 98 -1.53 6.03 -9.94
C GLU A 98 -1.14 5.26 -8.68
N TYR A 99 -0.93 5.99 -7.56
CA TYR A 99 -0.52 5.39 -6.29
C TYR A 99 -1.70 5.13 -5.34
N VAL A 100 -2.81 5.87 -5.49
CA VAL A 100 -4.03 5.71 -4.69
C VAL A 100 -5.25 5.94 -5.58
N PRO A 101 -5.93 4.88 -6.01
CA PRO A 101 -5.57 3.46 -5.93
C PRO A 101 -4.33 3.13 -6.76
N LEU A 102 -3.63 2.03 -6.38
CA LEU A 102 -2.43 1.61 -7.07
C LEU A 102 -2.79 0.98 -8.43
N ARG A 103 -2.46 1.68 -9.52
CA ARG A 103 -2.81 1.28 -10.90
C ARG A 103 -1.73 1.67 -11.89
N PHE A 104 -1.60 0.86 -12.93
CA PHE A 104 -0.89 1.20 -14.14
C PHE A 104 -1.93 1.54 -15.22
N VAL A 105 -1.93 2.79 -15.67
CA VAL A 105 -2.92 3.30 -16.63
C VAL A 105 -2.25 3.54 -17.98
N CYS A 106 -2.86 2.99 -19.01
CA CYS A 106 -2.44 3.18 -20.39
C CYS A 106 -3.18 4.37 -20.98
N ASP A 107 -2.44 5.37 -21.43
CA ASP A 107 -2.98 6.59 -22.02
C ASP A 107 -3.18 6.38 -23.53
N THR A 108 -4.39 6.66 -24.03
CA THR A 108 -4.76 6.48 -25.45
C THR A 108 -4.95 7.82 -26.15
N THR A 109 -4.76 7.83 -27.48
CA THR A 109 -4.96 9.02 -28.33
C THR A 109 -6.41 9.52 -28.27
N ASP A 110 -7.36 8.60 -28.09
CA ASP A 110 -8.80 8.89 -28.16
C ASP A 110 -9.38 9.30 -26.79
N GLY A 111 -8.56 9.30 -25.72
CA GLY A 111 -8.98 9.63 -24.36
C GLY A 111 -9.70 8.50 -23.61
N ASP A 112 -9.81 7.32 -24.20
CA ASP A 112 -10.37 6.09 -23.61
C ASP A 112 -9.28 5.35 -22.80
N ASP A 113 -8.68 6.04 -21.84
CA ASP A 113 -7.62 5.49 -20.99
C ASP A 113 -8.14 4.29 -20.19
N TYR A 114 -7.30 3.29 -20.04
CA TYR A 114 -7.67 2.08 -19.31
C TYR A 114 -6.56 1.58 -18.39
N SER A 115 -6.97 0.91 -17.33
CA SER A 115 -6.05 0.29 -16.38
C SER A 115 -5.60 -1.07 -16.88
N ALA A 116 -4.30 -1.29 -16.97
CA ALA A 116 -3.76 -2.63 -17.19
C ALA A 116 -3.96 -3.49 -15.91
N ASP A 117 -4.26 -4.79 -16.11
CA ASP A 117 -4.41 -5.77 -15.01
C ASP A 117 -3.07 -6.18 -14.36
N ALA A 118 -2.16 -5.22 -14.28
CA ALA A 118 -0.80 -5.42 -13.79
C ALA A 118 -0.71 -5.51 -12.27
N VAL A 119 -1.64 -4.83 -11.57
CA VAL A 119 -1.72 -4.82 -10.11
C VAL A 119 -3.07 -5.40 -9.69
N PRO A 120 -3.08 -6.48 -8.88
CA PRO A 120 -4.34 -7.06 -8.42
C PRO A 120 -5.21 -6.04 -7.69
N GLY A 121 -6.47 -5.88 -8.12
CA GLY A 121 -7.38 -4.83 -7.63
C GLY A 121 -7.71 -4.92 -6.14
N TRP A 122 -7.49 -6.07 -5.49
CA TRP A 122 -7.71 -6.26 -4.04
C TRP A 122 -6.63 -5.63 -3.15
N ILE A 123 -5.44 -5.31 -3.69
CA ILE A 123 -4.30 -4.78 -2.91
C ILE A 123 -4.67 -3.47 -2.22
N THR A 124 -5.19 -2.50 -2.97
CA THR A 124 -5.52 -1.18 -2.42
C THR A 124 -6.61 -1.26 -1.34
N PRO A 125 -7.78 -1.92 -1.55
CA PRO A 125 -8.80 -1.98 -0.50
C PRO A 125 -8.35 -2.77 0.74
N VAL A 126 -7.56 -3.84 0.58
CA VAL A 126 -7.02 -4.58 1.72
C VAL A 126 -6.03 -3.74 2.52
N ALA A 127 -5.07 -3.09 1.84
CA ALA A 127 -4.11 -2.21 2.51
C ALA A 127 -4.83 -1.05 3.24
N ALA A 128 -5.82 -0.43 2.60
CA ALA A 128 -6.62 0.64 3.19
C ALA A 128 -7.42 0.15 4.42
N GLY A 129 -8.03 -1.03 4.34
CA GLY A 129 -8.78 -1.64 5.45
C GLY A 129 -7.90 -1.86 6.68
N PHE A 130 -6.73 -2.43 6.50
CA PHE A 130 -5.77 -2.61 7.60
C PHE A 130 -5.22 -1.29 8.12
N ALA A 131 -4.97 -0.29 7.27
CA ALA A 131 -4.55 1.03 7.69
C ALA A 131 -5.61 1.71 8.58
N VAL A 132 -6.89 1.69 8.16
CA VAL A 132 -8.00 2.25 8.93
C VAL A 132 -8.17 1.52 10.26
N ALA A 133 -8.10 0.17 10.27
CA ALA A 133 -8.15 -0.63 11.50
C ALA A 133 -6.99 -0.26 12.45
N GLY A 134 -5.78 -0.09 11.91
CA GLY A 134 -4.61 0.33 12.68
C GLY A 134 -4.79 1.71 13.33
N VAL A 135 -5.28 2.69 12.56
CA VAL A 135 -5.59 4.04 13.08
C VAL A 135 -6.68 3.97 14.15
N GLY A 136 -7.76 3.21 13.93
CA GLY A 136 -8.81 3.03 14.93
C GLY A 136 -8.29 2.45 16.25
N CYS A 137 -7.44 1.42 16.19
CA CYS A 137 -6.81 0.86 17.38
C CYS A 137 -5.86 1.86 18.07
N ALA A 138 -5.12 2.66 17.31
CA ALA A 138 -4.24 3.68 17.85
C ALA A 138 -5.01 4.79 18.57
N CYS A 139 -6.09 5.28 17.98
CA CYS A 139 -7.00 6.26 18.58
C CYS A 139 -7.64 5.72 19.86
N ALA A 140 -8.13 4.47 19.84
CA ALA A 140 -8.67 3.83 21.04
C ALA A 140 -7.64 3.71 22.17
N ALA A 141 -6.39 3.38 21.82
CA ALA A 141 -5.29 3.32 22.79
C ALA A 141 -4.94 4.69 23.39
N ALA A 142 -5.03 5.76 22.61
CA ALA A 142 -4.80 7.14 23.06
C ALA A 142 -5.89 7.58 24.06
N VAL A 143 -7.17 7.37 23.71
CA VAL A 143 -8.31 7.69 24.61
C VAL A 143 -8.21 6.93 25.93
N GLU A 144 -7.84 5.65 25.91
CA GLU A 144 -7.66 4.86 27.13
C GLU A 144 -6.52 5.40 28.00
N GLY A 145 -5.44 5.87 27.36
CA GLY A 145 -4.32 6.52 28.05
C GLY A 145 -4.74 7.82 28.76
N GLU A 146 -5.50 8.67 28.11
CA GLU A 146 -6.02 9.91 28.70
C GLU A 146 -6.98 9.65 29.86
N ARG A 147 -7.88 8.68 29.71
CA ARG A 147 -8.82 8.30 30.78
C ARG A 147 -8.08 7.85 32.03
N ARG A 148 -6.99 7.11 31.89
CA ARG A 148 -6.16 6.68 33.02
C ARG A 148 -5.44 7.85 33.70
N ALA A 149 -4.85 8.74 32.87
CA ALA A 149 -4.18 9.93 33.40
C ALA A 149 -5.13 10.80 34.22
N ARG A 150 -6.36 11.04 33.74
CA ARG A 150 -7.39 11.79 34.44
C ARG A 150 -7.81 11.13 35.77
N ARG A 151 -7.96 9.79 35.78
CA ARG A 151 -8.29 9.05 37.03
C ARG A 151 -7.17 9.11 38.05
N GLY A 152 -5.92 9.01 37.61
CA GLY A 152 -4.75 9.16 38.50
C GLY A 152 -4.65 10.56 39.11
N ALA A 153 -4.93 11.61 38.36
CA ALA A 153 -4.93 12.98 38.82
C ALA A 153 -6.08 13.30 39.81
N ALA A 154 -7.22 12.61 39.68
CA ALA A 154 -8.37 12.78 40.58
C ALA A 154 -8.22 12.02 41.91
N ALA A 155 -7.25 11.11 42.04
CA ALA A 155 -7.00 10.28 43.22
C ALA A 155 -5.79 10.77 44.04
N ALA A 156 -5.06 11.80 43.58
CA ALA A 156 -3.94 12.43 44.23
C ALA A 156 -4.36 13.74 44.90
#